data_8eecc639b72877771acb662f00ee695f
#
_entry.id   8eecc639b72877771acb662f00ee695f
#
_cell.length_a   1.000
_cell.length_b   1.000
_cell.length_c   1.000
_cell.angle_alpha   90.00
_cell.angle_beta   90.00
_cell.angle_gamma   90.00
#
_symmetry.space_group_name_H-M   'P 1'
#
loop_
_entity.id
_entity.type
_entity.pdbx_description
1 polymer ?
#
loop_
_entity_poly.entity_id
_entity_poly.type
_entity_poly.pdbx_seq_one_letter_code
_entity_poly.pdbx_strand_id
1 'polypeptide(L)'
;TLLYKDMKDNLWAGSVRGGIFSIKETYIKTYKEAILNNTNGLSEQSVISLYEEKDGKVWIGTDGGGINLYDPSTDKFIHFPSTYGDKVVSIAEVSETELMVSLYTKGIFLFNKKTHKYRPFTIVDEETNKKECFYGYLPLANQVADGKIYIISCGTYVYHTHDHTFSRMQTDRDYDFSNDALCLSYSNDRFSLLKCAHQAFWVDQKSDSIRLLFELEKDELITSMSYDNNRMIWTSTNKGLGFFDLESQKYHRIRTRLFNGISYLIADGKGRLWICAQNHLYSYIIKENRFILWNSSDGFPPNEILFAYQKQSNRDYIYLGGSEGLVKINTDIPYTETQIPEIYLSEILFNGSPSLKKVKENTIKIPWNYNSLSVHFRIKNRDVFQKYLLQYTIEGRGKQSIETYDPVLNLSSLSAGNYSIWVSCNTKNGNRTPSKQLIHIIVTPPWYKTVWFIGVAAVLFIIMTASIGYIHYRRKERNMKGNVNYFLQAVLNDMLSSKEEKQRGEEDNCAETPLSDISSKEDDSRLEETGQQTQAKNSKEDEEFLNKLNMLIHENM
;
A
#
# COMPACT_ATOMS: atom_id res chain seq x y z
N THR A 1 -22.31 -34.29 8.55
CA THR A 1 -21.57 -33.57 7.49
C THR A 1 -22.45 -33.51 6.26
N LEU A 2 -22.69 -32.31 5.72
CA LEU A 2 -23.47 -32.07 4.50
C LEU A 2 -22.51 -31.68 3.39
N LEU A 3 -22.67 -32.28 2.21
CA LEU A 3 -22.01 -31.85 0.98
C LEU A 3 -23.05 -31.24 0.07
N TYR A 4 -22.73 -30.06 -0.50
CA TYR A 4 -23.61 -29.34 -1.41
C TYR A 4 -22.80 -28.80 -2.59
N LYS A 5 -23.31 -29.01 -3.80
CA LYS A 5 -22.75 -28.47 -5.04
C LYS A 5 -23.63 -27.31 -5.49
N ASP A 6 -23.06 -26.12 -5.64
CA ASP A 6 -23.79 -24.93 -6.07
C ASP A 6 -23.96 -24.88 -7.61
N MET A 7 -24.73 -23.91 -8.09
CA MET A 7 -25.00 -23.73 -9.52
C MET A 7 -23.75 -23.37 -10.36
N LYS A 8 -22.62 -23.11 -9.72
CA LYS A 8 -21.32 -22.82 -10.35
C LYS A 8 -20.34 -23.97 -10.18
N ASP A 9 -20.82 -25.15 -9.81
CA ASP A 9 -20.03 -26.36 -9.57
C ASP A 9 -19.07 -26.27 -8.37
N ASN A 10 -19.18 -25.24 -7.51
CA ASN A 10 -18.41 -25.19 -6.27
C ASN A 10 -18.96 -26.22 -5.28
N LEU A 11 -18.08 -26.98 -4.67
CA LEU A 11 -18.43 -27.95 -3.65
C LEU A 11 -18.30 -27.33 -2.24
N TRP A 12 -19.36 -27.46 -1.47
CA TRP A 12 -19.45 -26.95 -0.10
C TRP A 12 -19.60 -28.11 0.88
N ALA A 13 -18.84 -28.06 1.97
CA ALA A 13 -18.94 -29.01 3.06
C ALA A 13 -19.35 -28.31 4.35
N GLY A 14 -20.47 -28.72 4.94
CA GLY A 14 -20.92 -28.26 6.24
C GLY A 14 -20.56 -29.25 7.33
N SER A 15 -19.99 -28.81 8.43
CA SER A 15 -19.71 -29.63 9.59
C SER A 15 -20.47 -29.12 10.83
N VAL A 16 -20.82 -30.02 11.74
CA VAL A 16 -21.63 -29.71 12.93
C VAL A 16 -20.92 -28.72 13.88
N ARG A 17 -19.60 -28.76 13.93
CA ARG A 17 -18.80 -27.92 14.85
C ARG A 17 -17.71 -27.10 14.18
N GLY A 18 -17.38 -27.38 12.93
CA GLY A 18 -16.29 -26.73 12.19
C GLY A 18 -16.76 -25.63 11.22
N GLY A 19 -18.09 -25.42 11.08
CA GLY A 19 -18.63 -24.43 10.15
C GLY A 19 -18.80 -24.94 8.72
N ILE A 20 -18.73 -24.03 7.76
CA ILE A 20 -18.91 -24.31 6.33
C ILE A 20 -17.56 -24.15 5.64
N PHE A 21 -17.18 -25.15 4.87
CA PHE A 21 -15.97 -25.19 4.07
C PHE A 21 -16.33 -25.20 2.59
N SER A 22 -15.60 -24.48 1.79
CA SER A 22 -15.65 -24.58 0.33
C SER A 22 -14.48 -25.41 -0.16
N ILE A 23 -14.74 -26.31 -1.08
CA ILE A 23 -13.74 -27.19 -1.70
C ILE A 23 -13.61 -26.75 -3.15
N LYS A 24 -12.41 -26.34 -3.53
CA LYS A 24 -12.06 -25.92 -4.88
C LYS A 24 -10.81 -26.65 -5.32
N GLU A 25 -10.77 -27.12 -6.54
CA GLU A 25 -9.54 -27.56 -7.16
C GLU A 25 -8.62 -26.36 -7.39
N THR A 26 -7.39 -26.46 -6.94
CA THR A 26 -6.41 -25.38 -7.07
C THR A 26 -5.22 -25.86 -7.89
N TYR A 27 -4.69 -24.95 -8.71
CA TYR A 27 -3.45 -25.17 -9.46
C TYR A 27 -2.20 -24.89 -8.60
N ILE A 28 -2.41 -24.36 -7.40
CA ILE A 28 -1.36 -24.03 -6.44
C ILE A 28 -1.60 -24.83 -5.19
N LYS A 29 -0.59 -25.58 -4.76
CA LYS A 29 -0.62 -26.37 -3.55
C LYS A 29 0.53 -25.97 -2.63
N THR A 30 0.22 -25.69 -1.37
CA THR A 30 1.20 -25.34 -0.34
C THR A 30 1.35 -26.49 0.65
N TYR A 31 2.57 -26.93 0.86
CA TYR A 31 2.95 -27.94 1.82
C TYR A 31 3.64 -27.28 3.00
N LYS A 32 3.15 -27.57 4.19
CA LYS A 32 3.67 -27.06 5.47
C LYS A 32 4.41 -28.13 6.24
N GLU A 33 4.94 -27.76 7.38
CA GLU A 33 5.55 -28.68 8.33
C GLU A 33 4.58 -29.79 8.75
N ALA A 34 5.12 -31.02 8.90
CA ALA A 34 4.39 -32.17 9.40
C ALA A 34 4.00 -31.95 10.87
N ILE A 35 2.73 -32.15 11.19
CA ILE A 35 2.17 -32.05 12.55
C ILE A 35 1.53 -33.37 12.96
N LEU A 36 1.24 -33.53 14.26
CA LEU A 36 0.67 -34.76 14.84
C LEU A 36 -0.53 -35.35 14.06
N ASN A 37 -1.37 -34.50 13.46
CA ASN A 37 -2.55 -34.91 12.68
C ASN A 37 -2.30 -34.99 11.17
N ASN A 38 -1.14 -34.54 10.70
CA ASN A 38 -0.72 -34.60 9.30
C ASN A 38 0.77 -34.89 9.26
N THR A 39 1.13 -36.16 9.13
CA THR A 39 2.53 -36.62 9.09
C THR A 39 3.17 -36.46 7.71
N ASN A 40 2.40 -36.08 6.70
CA ASN A 40 2.87 -35.88 5.34
C ASN A 40 3.13 -34.39 5.07
N GLY A 41 4.28 -33.90 5.44
CA GLY A 41 4.72 -32.51 5.26
C GLY A 41 6.23 -32.39 5.36
N LEU A 42 6.71 -31.17 5.50
CA LEU A 42 8.13 -30.85 5.66
C LEU A 42 8.60 -31.15 7.09
N SER A 43 9.92 -31.34 7.26
CA SER A 43 10.54 -31.47 8.59
C SER A 43 10.63 -30.13 9.32
N GLU A 44 10.59 -29.02 8.57
CA GLU A 44 10.60 -27.64 9.06
C GLU A 44 9.95 -26.75 7.99
N GLN A 45 9.22 -25.74 8.42
CA GLN A 45 8.37 -24.92 7.54
C GLN A 45 9.16 -24.06 6.55
N SER A 46 10.30 -23.50 6.97
CA SER A 46 11.07 -22.56 6.14
C SER A 46 11.92 -23.30 5.09
N VAL A 47 11.53 -23.20 3.84
CA VAL A 47 12.21 -23.81 2.70
C VAL A 47 13.15 -22.79 2.05
N ILE A 48 14.46 -23.12 1.99
CA ILE A 48 15.50 -22.20 1.52
C ILE A 48 16.28 -22.71 0.30
N SER A 49 16.17 -23.98 -0.08
CA SER A 49 16.77 -24.51 -1.30
C SER A 49 15.99 -25.69 -1.88
N LEU A 50 16.09 -25.87 -3.19
CA LEU A 50 15.39 -26.91 -3.96
C LEU A 50 16.27 -27.44 -5.08
N TYR A 51 16.17 -28.74 -5.34
CA TYR A 51 16.74 -29.40 -6.51
C TYR A 51 15.80 -30.52 -6.98
N GLU A 52 15.44 -30.56 -8.26
CA GLU A 52 14.60 -31.59 -8.88
C GLU A 52 15.45 -32.61 -9.65
N GLU A 53 15.36 -33.88 -9.30
CA GLU A 53 16.01 -34.99 -9.99
C GLU A 53 15.41 -35.23 -11.39
N LYS A 54 16.08 -36.06 -12.18
CA LYS A 54 15.61 -36.45 -13.53
C LYS A 54 14.28 -37.20 -13.48
N ASP A 55 14.03 -37.98 -12.41
CA ASP A 55 12.80 -38.74 -12.18
C ASP A 55 11.64 -37.87 -11.65
N GLY A 56 11.88 -36.57 -11.42
CA GLY A 56 10.89 -35.60 -10.93
C GLY A 56 10.77 -35.50 -9.41
N LYS A 57 11.52 -36.27 -8.64
CA LYS A 57 11.61 -36.08 -7.20
C LYS A 57 12.33 -34.79 -6.86
N VAL A 58 11.90 -34.13 -5.79
CA VAL A 58 12.41 -32.83 -5.38
C VAL A 58 13.10 -32.92 -4.03
N TRP A 59 14.39 -32.65 -4.02
CA TRP A 59 15.19 -32.46 -2.80
C TRP A 59 14.97 -31.05 -2.27
N ILE A 60 14.73 -30.94 -0.98
CA ILE A 60 14.32 -29.71 -0.32
C ILE A 60 15.23 -29.47 0.86
N GLY A 61 15.90 -28.32 0.87
CA GLY A 61 16.67 -27.85 2.01
C GLY A 61 15.86 -26.84 2.83
N THR A 62 15.90 -27.03 4.14
CA THR A 62 15.15 -26.21 5.10
C THR A 62 16.06 -25.45 6.06
N ASP A 63 15.52 -24.45 6.75
CA ASP A 63 16.22 -23.61 7.71
C ASP A 63 16.24 -24.26 9.12
N GLY A 64 16.96 -25.37 9.24
CA GLY A 64 17.13 -26.11 10.50
C GLY A 64 16.50 -27.50 10.53
N GLY A 65 15.60 -27.85 9.63
CA GLY A 65 15.02 -29.19 9.51
C GLY A 65 15.84 -30.12 8.61
N GLY A 66 16.99 -29.65 8.07
CA GLY A 66 17.86 -30.43 7.20
C GLY A 66 17.27 -30.65 5.82
N ILE A 67 17.45 -31.89 5.31
CA ILE A 67 17.04 -32.31 3.96
C ILE A 67 15.72 -33.06 4.00
N ASN A 68 14.85 -32.78 3.03
CA ASN A 68 13.64 -33.54 2.72
C ASN A 68 13.67 -33.98 1.26
N LEU A 69 12.98 -35.08 0.95
CA LEU A 69 12.71 -35.52 -0.41
C LEU A 69 11.20 -35.57 -0.63
N TYR A 70 10.71 -34.84 -1.59
CA TYR A 70 9.31 -34.86 -2.02
C TYR A 70 9.16 -35.70 -3.28
N ASP A 71 8.27 -36.66 -3.28
CA ASP A 71 7.89 -37.47 -4.42
C ASP A 71 6.53 -36.97 -4.97
N PRO A 72 6.50 -36.26 -6.13
CA PRO A 72 5.27 -35.75 -6.72
C PRO A 72 4.31 -36.83 -7.18
N SER A 73 4.78 -38.07 -7.45
CA SER A 73 3.95 -39.18 -7.96
C SER A 73 3.09 -39.78 -6.84
N THR A 74 3.61 -39.82 -5.65
CA THR A 74 2.94 -40.35 -4.44
C THR A 74 2.42 -39.24 -3.53
N ASP A 75 2.80 -38.00 -3.79
CA ASP A 75 2.52 -36.81 -2.97
C ASP A 75 3.02 -36.96 -1.53
N LYS A 76 4.21 -37.57 -1.33
CA LYS A 76 4.78 -37.87 -0.01
C LYS A 76 6.14 -37.24 0.21
N PHE A 77 6.41 -36.98 1.48
CA PHE A 77 7.70 -36.49 1.96
C PHE A 77 8.47 -37.59 2.69
N ILE A 78 9.78 -37.61 2.48
CA ILE A 78 10.74 -38.42 3.23
C ILE A 78 11.70 -37.47 3.93
N HIS A 79 11.88 -37.65 5.23
CA HIS A 79 12.80 -36.86 6.05
C HIS A 79 14.09 -37.62 6.32
N PHE A 80 15.19 -36.87 6.47
CA PHE A 80 16.51 -37.44 6.79
C PHE A 80 16.98 -36.94 8.17
N PRO A 81 16.62 -37.64 9.27
CA PRO A 81 16.91 -37.19 10.65
C PRO A 81 18.40 -36.93 10.93
N SER A 82 19.31 -37.58 10.19
CA SER A 82 20.76 -37.36 10.28
C SER A 82 21.19 -35.95 9.87
N THR A 83 20.28 -35.17 9.27
CA THR A 83 20.53 -33.81 8.77
C THR A 83 19.82 -32.73 9.60
N TYR A 84 19.06 -33.12 10.64
CA TYR A 84 18.35 -32.16 11.49
C TYR A 84 19.31 -31.21 12.21
N GLY A 85 18.89 -29.95 12.34
CA GLY A 85 19.71 -28.85 12.85
C GLY A 85 20.55 -28.15 11.78
N ASP A 86 20.62 -28.68 10.55
CA ASP A 86 21.36 -28.06 9.46
C ASP A 86 20.45 -27.11 8.65
N LYS A 87 21.04 -25.95 8.32
CA LYS A 87 20.45 -25.02 7.37
C LYS A 87 21.04 -25.29 5.98
N VAL A 88 20.23 -25.87 5.09
CA VAL A 88 20.66 -26.35 3.78
C VAL A 88 20.37 -25.27 2.72
N VAL A 89 21.36 -24.46 2.40
CA VAL A 89 21.20 -23.26 1.56
C VAL A 89 21.31 -23.50 0.06
N SER A 90 21.92 -24.63 -0.37
CA SER A 90 21.85 -25.09 -1.76
C SER A 90 22.00 -26.60 -1.86
N ILE A 91 21.46 -27.18 -2.94
CA ILE A 91 21.50 -28.59 -3.26
C ILE A 91 21.79 -28.74 -4.76
N ALA A 92 22.75 -29.61 -5.13
CA ALA A 92 23.05 -29.95 -6.49
C ALA A 92 23.39 -31.45 -6.62
N GLU A 93 23.13 -32.08 -7.75
CA GLU A 93 23.43 -33.49 -7.98
C GLU A 93 24.88 -33.67 -8.45
N VAL A 94 25.60 -34.51 -7.76
CA VAL A 94 26.95 -34.94 -8.17
C VAL A 94 26.90 -36.24 -8.93
N SER A 95 26.08 -37.18 -8.43
CA SER A 95 25.89 -38.50 -9.04
C SER A 95 24.55 -39.10 -8.62
N GLU A 96 24.19 -40.24 -9.17
CA GLU A 96 22.98 -40.98 -8.75
C GLU A 96 22.96 -41.27 -7.23
N THR A 97 24.12 -41.28 -6.56
CA THR A 97 24.27 -41.64 -5.15
C THR A 97 24.64 -40.47 -4.25
N GLU A 98 25.05 -39.34 -4.77
CA GLU A 98 25.55 -38.22 -3.98
C GLU A 98 25.00 -36.87 -4.43
N LEU A 99 24.65 -36.06 -3.44
CA LEU A 99 24.30 -34.65 -3.58
C LEU A 99 25.41 -33.79 -3.00
N MET A 100 25.76 -32.71 -3.69
CA MET A 100 26.52 -31.60 -3.11
C MET A 100 25.57 -30.67 -2.40
N VAL A 101 25.80 -30.43 -1.13
CA VAL A 101 24.95 -29.61 -0.28
C VAL A 101 25.78 -28.53 0.39
N SER A 102 25.29 -27.31 0.35
CA SER A 102 25.91 -26.20 1.08
C SER A 102 25.17 -25.99 2.40
N LEU A 103 25.90 -26.09 3.48
CA LEU A 103 25.39 -25.87 4.84
C LEU A 103 25.81 -24.48 5.31
N TYR A 104 24.84 -23.72 5.79
CA TYR A 104 25.08 -22.36 6.29
C TYR A 104 26.18 -22.35 7.36
N THR A 105 27.20 -21.53 7.18
CA THR A 105 28.40 -21.40 8.03
C THR A 105 29.32 -22.63 8.11
N LYS A 106 28.90 -23.81 7.65
CA LYS A 106 29.70 -25.04 7.71
C LYS A 106 30.47 -25.32 6.43
N GLY A 107 30.00 -24.79 5.29
CA GLY A 107 30.64 -25.00 3.98
C GLY A 107 29.92 -26.04 3.13
N ILE A 108 30.68 -26.65 2.17
CA ILE A 108 30.12 -27.59 1.20
C ILE A 108 30.44 -29.03 1.64
N PHE A 109 29.40 -29.88 1.56
CA PHE A 109 29.44 -31.30 1.89
C PHE A 109 28.87 -32.14 0.77
N LEU A 110 29.27 -33.42 0.73
CA LEU A 110 28.62 -34.43 -0.09
C LEU A 110 27.72 -35.27 0.80
N PHE A 111 26.41 -35.31 0.46
CA PHE A 111 25.40 -36.12 1.13
C PHE A 111 25.15 -37.38 0.33
N ASN A 112 25.36 -38.55 0.95
CA ASN A 112 25.14 -39.83 0.30
C ASN A 112 23.64 -40.22 0.45
N LYS A 113 22.93 -40.37 -0.68
CA LYS A 113 21.47 -40.66 -0.75
C LYS A 113 21.11 -42.03 -0.16
N LYS A 114 22.08 -43.02 -0.11
CA LYS A 114 21.83 -44.38 0.41
C LYS A 114 22.13 -44.51 1.90
N THR A 115 23.28 -43.94 2.31
CA THR A 115 23.73 -44.04 3.71
C THR A 115 23.22 -42.91 4.59
N HIS A 116 22.68 -41.84 3.99
CA HIS A 116 22.18 -40.62 4.64
C HIS A 116 23.24 -39.91 5.48
N LYS A 117 24.53 -39.98 5.08
CA LYS A 117 25.66 -39.37 5.79
C LYS A 117 26.32 -38.29 4.97
N TYR A 118 26.86 -37.31 5.67
CA TYR A 118 27.70 -36.26 5.09
C TYR A 118 29.17 -36.61 5.11
N ARG A 119 29.90 -36.13 4.12
CA ARG A 119 31.34 -35.96 4.14
C ARG A 119 31.72 -34.60 3.59
N PRO A 120 32.76 -33.91 4.12
CA PRO A 120 33.21 -32.63 3.56
C PRO A 120 33.58 -32.76 2.08
N PHE A 121 33.20 -31.80 1.28
CA PHE A 121 33.66 -31.67 -0.08
C PHE A 121 35.06 -31.01 -0.06
N THR A 122 36.05 -31.71 -0.59
CA THR A 122 37.43 -31.24 -0.63
C THR A 122 37.95 -31.35 -2.06
N ILE A 123 38.61 -30.32 -2.49
CA ILE A 123 39.37 -30.32 -3.75
C ILE A 123 40.89 -30.31 -3.44
N VAL A 124 41.66 -30.80 -4.36
CA VAL A 124 43.11 -30.69 -4.33
C VAL A 124 43.49 -29.62 -5.35
N ASP A 125 44.08 -28.54 -4.90
CA ASP A 125 44.63 -27.52 -5.78
C ASP A 125 45.85 -28.15 -6.49
N GLU A 126 45.79 -28.24 -7.81
CA GLU A 126 46.81 -28.87 -8.63
C GLU A 126 48.17 -28.13 -8.60
N GLU A 127 48.13 -26.80 -8.40
CA GLU A 127 49.34 -25.97 -8.34
C GLU A 127 50.05 -26.10 -6.98
N THR A 128 49.28 -26.12 -5.90
CA THR A 128 49.83 -26.11 -4.54
C THR A 128 49.85 -27.48 -3.87
N ASN A 129 49.19 -28.48 -4.47
CA ASN A 129 48.95 -29.83 -3.92
C ASN A 129 48.31 -29.81 -2.51
N LYS A 130 47.62 -28.73 -2.17
CA LYS A 130 46.89 -28.57 -0.89
C LYS A 130 45.43 -28.94 -1.05
N LYS A 131 44.91 -29.60 -0.03
CA LYS A 131 43.46 -29.82 0.07
C LYS A 131 42.79 -28.52 0.50
N GLU A 132 41.95 -28.01 -0.37
CA GLU A 132 41.08 -26.86 -0.03
C GLU A 132 39.70 -27.34 0.29
N CYS A 133 39.12 -26.77 1.36
CA CYS A 133 37.76 -27.01 1.77
C CYS A 133 37.01 -25.68 1.66
N PHE A 134 35.80 -25.71 1.11
CA PHE A 134 34.96 -24.54 1.05
C PHE A 134 34.29 -24.34 2.40
N TYR A 135 35.02 -23.78 3.36
CA TYR A 135 34.49 -23.29 4.61
C TYR A 135 34.23 -21.79 4.49
N GLY A 136 33.22 -21.33 5.15
CA GLY A 136 32.95 -19.91 5.24
C GLY A 136 31.49 -19.57 5.08
N TYR A 137 31.24 -18.26 4.99
CA TYR A 137 29.90 -17.72 4.93
C TYR A 137 29.28 -17.91 3.53
N LEU A 138 28.23 -18.75 3.43
CA LEU A 138 27.41 -18.96 2.24
C LEU A 138 28.15 -19.36 0.93
N PRO A 139 29.00 -20.38 0.89
CA PRO A 139 29.33 -20.94 -0.40
C PRO A 139 28.11 -21.61 -1.01
N LEU A 140 27.74 -21.25 -2.25
CA LEU A 140 26.57 -21.78 -2.95
C LEU A 140 27.01 -22.73 -4.07
N ALA A 141 26.56 -23.99 -4.01
CA ALA A 141 26.72 -24.97 -5.07
C ALA A 141 25.43 -25.06 -5.87
N ASN A 142 25.43 -24.59 -7.10
CA ASN A 142 24.25 -24.54 -7.95
C ASN A 142 24.39 -25.43 -9.16
N GLN A 143 23.45 -26.35 -9.37
CA GLN A 143 23.36 -27.13 -10.62
C GLN A 143 22.98 -26.19 -11.77
N VAL A 144 23.80 -26.17 -12.81
CA VAL A 144 23.57 -25.30 -13.97
C VAL A 144 23.30 -26.08 -15.26
N ALA A 145 23.87 -27.29 -15.36
CA ALA A 145 23.62 -28.24 -16.44
C ALA A 145 23.85 -29.67 -15.93
N ASP A 146 23.49 -30.67 -16.73
CA ASP A 146 23.79 -32.05 -16.40
C ASP A 146 25.31 -32.23 -16.25
N GLY A 147 25.74 -32.75 -15.11
CA GLY A 147 27.15 -32.94 -14.82
C GLY A 147 27.99 -31.68 -14.56
N LYS A 148 27.36 -30.51 -14.40
CA LYS A 148 28.05 -29.24 -14.15
C LYS A 148 27.45 -28.47 -12.98
N ILE A 149 28.29 -28.12 -12.01
CA ILE A 149 27.93 -27.36 -10.80
C ILE A 149 28.80 -26.09 -10.72
N TYR A 150 28.13 -24.93 -10.57
CA TYR A 150 28.83 -23.69 -10.24
C TYR A 150 28.92 -23.53 -8.73
N ILE A 151 30.13 -23.34 -8.25
CA ILE A 151 30.44 -23.07 -6.85
C ILE A 151 30.80 -21.60 -6.74
N ILE A 152 29.92 -20.85 -6.05
CA ILE A 152 30.10 -19.41 -5.83
C ILE A 152 30.46 -19.20 -4.36
N SER A 153 31.63 -18.65 -4.12
CA SER A 153 32.20 -18.36 -2.80
C SER A 153 33.05 -17.08 -2.88
N CYS A 154 34.32 -17.11 -2.43
CA CYS A 154 35.29 -16.03 -2.64
C CYS A 154 35.76 -15.92 -4.11
N GLY A 155 35.18 -16.68 -5.00
CA GLY A 155 35.37 -16.72 -6.45
C GLY A 155 34.26 -17.56 -7.07
N THR A 156 34.27 -17.64 -8.39
CA THR A 156 33.33 -18.48 -9.13
C THR A 156 34.06 -19.62 -9.81
N TYR A 157 33.64 -20.83 -9.50
CA TYR A 157 34.29 -22.06 -9.94
C TYR A 157 33.27 -22.95 -10.65
N VAL A 158 33.80 -23.81 -11.54
CA VAL A 158 33.04 -24.86 -12.22
C VAL A 158 33.57 -26.20 -11.73
N TYR A 159 32.63 -27.03 -11.29
CA TYR A 159 32.92 -28.44 -10.97
C TYR A 159 32.17 -29.32 -11.99
N HIS A 160 32.96 -30.11 -12.74
CA HIS A 160 32.46 -31.12 -13.67
C HIS A 160 32.37 -32.46 -12.94
N THR A 161 31.12 -32.98 -12.80
CA THR A 161 30.89 -34.17 -11.98
C THR A 161 31.31 -35.46 -12.65
N HIS A 162 31.46 -35.51 -13.99
CA HIS A 162 31.81 -36.72 -14.74
C HIS A 162 33.29 -37.08 -14.63
N ASP A 163 34.13 -36.08 -14.70
CA ASP A 163 35.61 -36.24 -14.66
C ASP A 163 36.23 -35.72 -13.37
N HIS A 164 35.40 -35.18 -12.48
CA HIS A 164 35.78 -34.56 -11.21
C HIS A 164 36.76 -33.41 -11.35
N THR A 165 36.74 -32.73 -12.51
CA THR A 165 37.60 -31.56 -12.74
C THR A 165 37.04 -30.33 -12.09
N PHE A 166 37.92 -29.46 -11.64
CA PHE A 166 37.56 -28.21 -10.96
C PHE A 166 38.38 -27.09 -11.58
N SER A 167 37.71 -26.04 -12.03
CA SER A 167 38.37 -24.89 -12.65
C SER A 167 37.75 -23.58 -12.20
N ARG A 168 38.53 -22.50 -12.21
CA ARG A 168 38.02 -21.17 -12.01
C ARG A 168 37.39 -20.65 -13.29
N MET A 169 36.24 -20.01 -13.22
CA MET A 169 35.61 -19.36 -14.37
C MET A 169 36.51 -18.26 -14.93
N GLN A 170 36.60 -18.20 -16.25
CA GLN A 170 37.34 -17.16 -16.95
C GLN A 170 36.46 -15.92 -17.14
N THR A 171 37.06 -14.75 -16.99
CA THR A 171 36.35 -13.46 -17.19
C THR A 171 37.05 -12.68 -18.32
N ASP A 172 36.27 -12.01 -19.14
CA ASP A 172 36.77 -11.15 -20.24
C ASP A 172 37.52 -9.91 -19.72
N ARG A 173 37.25 -9.53 -18.44
CA ARG A 173 37.85 -8.39 -17.73
C ARG A 173 38.03 -8.74 -16.27
N ASP A 174 38.92 -8.03 -15.60
CA ASP A 174 39.06 -8.10 -14.14
C ASP A 174 37.85 -7.45 -13.46
N TYR A 175 36.81 -8.24 -13.24
CA TYR A 175 35.68 -7.84 -12.39
C TYR A 175 36.06 -8.12 -10.95
N ASP A 176 35.96 -7.09 -10.12
CA ASP A 176 36.15 -7.23 -8.68
C ASP A 176 34.80 -7.62 -8.02
N PHE A 177 34.66 -8.91 -7.75
CA PHE A 177 33.48 -9.43 -7.00
C PHE A 177 33.74 -9.48 -5.50
N SER A 178 34.77 -8.83 -4.99
CA SER A 178 35.19 -8.92 -3.59
C SER A 178 34.20 -8.33 -2.61
N ASN A 179 33.40 -7.35 -3.03
CA ASN A 179 32.48 -6.63 -2.19
C ASN A 179 31.00 -7.03 -2.38
N ASP A 180 30.68 -7.69 -3.49
CA ASP A 180 29.30 -8.01 -3.86
C ASP A 180 29.17 -9.49 -4.23
N ALA A 181 28.25 -10.20 -3.60
CA ALA A 181 28.03 -11.62 -3.87
C ALA A 181 27.46 -11.83 -5.29
N LEU A 182 28.23 -12.52 -6.12
CA LEU A 182 27.74 -13.04 -7.39
C LEU A 182 26.72 -14.15 -7.11
N CYS A 183 25.55 -14.09 -7.73
CA CYS A 183 24.47 -15.05 -7.51
C CYS A 183 23.93 -15.59 -8.84
N LEU A 184 23.67 -16.91 -8.89
CA LEU A 184 22.95 -17.52 -10.01
C LEU A 184 21.48 -17.13 -9.95
N SER A 185 20.94 -16.64 -11.07
CA SER A 185 19.51 -16.32 -11.22
C SER A 185 18.78 -17.27 -12.16
N TYR A 186 19.45 -17.73 -13.20
CA TYR A 186 18.86 -18.58 -14.23
C TYR A 186 19.93 -19.43 -14.90
N SER A 187 19.59 -20.64 -15.31
CA SER A 187 20.46 -21.48 -16.11
C SER A 187 19.68 -22.36 -17.09
N ASN A 188 20.26 -22.63 -18.24
CA ASN A 188 19.83 -23.64 -19.20
C ASN A 188 21.05 -24.29 -19.87
N ASP A 189 20.84 -25.20 -20.83
CA ASP A 189 21.93 -25.93 -21.51
C ASP A 189 22.85 -25.04 -22.36
N ARG A 190 22.50 -23.78 -22.60
CA ARG A 190 23.28 -22.85 -23.44
C ARG A 190 24.02 -21.82 -22.64
N PHE A 191 23.39 -21.27 -21.62
CA PHE A 191 23.95 -20.19 -20.81
C PHE A 191 23.38 -20.13 -19.42
N SER A 192 24.09 -19.47 -18.53
CA SER A 192 23.62 -19.07 -17.21
C SER A 192 23.60 -17.55 -17.08
N LEU A 193 22.68 -17.04 -16.25
CA LEU A 193 22.61 -15.64 -15.88
C LEU A 193 23.05 -15.49 -14.42
N LEU A 194 24.10 -14.75 -14.21
CA LEU A 194 24.57 -14.35 -12.90
C LEU A 194 24.28 -12.87 -12.67
N LYS A 195 24.06 -12.50 -11.44
CA LYS A 195 23.85 -11.11 -11.02
C LYS A 195 24.82 -10.74 -9.90
N CYS A 196 25.22 -9.48 -9.89
CA CYS A 196 26.01 -8.88 -8.82
C CYS A 196 25.56 -7.42 -8.69
N ALA A 197 24.93 -7.08 -7.56
CA ALA A 197 24.37 -5.73 -7.34
C ALA A 197 23.52 -5.23 -8.53
N HIS A 198 24.00 -4.23 -9.28
CA HIS A 198 23.34 -3.59 -10.43
C HIS A 198 23.78 -4.15 -11.79
N GLN A 199 24.64 -5.19 -11.79
CA GLN A 199 25.21 -5.79 -12.99
C GLN A 199 24.63 -7.17 -13.26
N ALA A 200 24.39 -7.47 -14.53
CA ALA A 200 23.96 -8.77 -15.02
C ALA A 200 25.04 -9.37 -15.93
N PHE A 201 25.34 -10.64 -15.72
CA PHE A 201 26.38 -11.36 -16.44
C PHE A 201 25.78 -12.55 -17.19
N TRP A 202 26.33 -12.80 -18.35
CA TRP A 202 26.11 -13.99 -19.16
C TRP A 202 27.28 -14.94 -19.03
N VAL A 203 27.00 -16.19 -18.76
CA VAL A 203 28.01 -17.26 -18.75
C VAL A 203 27.68 -18.24 -19.87
N ASP A 204 28.62 -18.43 -20.79
CA ASP A 204 28.46 -19.43 -21.84
C ASP A 204 28.71 -20.83 -21.28
N GLN A 205 27.79 -21.77 -21.49
CA GLN A 205 27.86 -23.12 -20.92
C GLN A 205 28.94 -24.00 -21.55
N LYS A 206 29.50 -23.64 -22.72
CA LYS A 206 30.54 -24.43 -23.38
C LYS A 206 31.94 -24.01 -22.95
N SER A 207 32.16 -22.71 -22.83
CA SER A 207 33.48 -22.16 -22.53
C SER A 207 33.66 -21.75 -21.07
N ASP A 208 32.58 -21.74 -20.28
CA ASP A 208 32.54 -21.24 -18.90
C ASP A 208 33.04 -19.79 -18.75
N SER A 209 32.98 -19.01 -19.85
CA SER A 209 33.41 -17.63 -19.86
C SER A 209 32.30 -16.70 -19.39
N ILE A 210 32.63 -15.77 -18.48
CA ILE A 210 31.74 -14.73 -17.96
C ILE A 210 31.94 -13.45 -18.75
N ARG A 211 30.83 -12.84 -19.21
CA ARG A 211 30.82 -11.50 -19.80
C ARG A 211 29.71 -10.64 -19.22
N LEU A 212 29.94 -9.33 -19.13
CA LEU A 212 28.89 -8.38 -18.76
C LEU A 212 27.82 -8.36 -19.85
N LEU A 213 26.58 -8.53 -19.43
CA LEU A 213 25.42 -8.47 -20.32
C LEU A 213 24.82 -7.06 -20.36
N PHE A 214 24.53 -6.50 -19.20
CA PHE A 214 24.09 -5.11 -19.02
C PHE A 214 24.38 -4.64 -17.59
N GLU A 215 24.36 -3.33 -17.43
CA GLU A 215 24.54 -2.64 -16.16
C GLU A 215 23.41 -1.63 -15.97
N LEU A 216 22.85 -1.55 -14.77
CA LEU A 216 21.84 -0.60 -14.35
C LEU A 216 22.47 0.57 -13.58
N GLU A 217 21.64 1.52 -13.14
CA GLU A 217 22.11 2.58 -12.25
C GLU A 217 22.59 1.99 -10.92
N LYS A 218 23.63 2.59 -10.31
CA LYS A 218 24.25 2.05 -9.08
C LYS A 218 23.30 1.85 -7.90
N ASP A 219 22.21 2.60 -7.84
CA ASP A 219 21.17 2.50 -6.83
C ASP A 219 20.04 1.53 -7.20
N GLU A 220 20.11 0.89 -8.38
CA GLU A 220 19.15 -0.09 -8.85
C GLU A 220 19.72 -1.51 -8.76
N LEU A 221 19.35 -2.22 -7.69
CA LEU A 221 19.84 -3.55 -7.39
C LEU A 221 18.98 -4.62 -8.05
N ILE A 222 19.62 -5.53 -8.77
CA ILE A 222 18.95 -6.68 -9.41
C ILE A 222 18.65 -7.73 -8.33
N THR A 223 17.40 -8.10 -8.18
CA THR A 223 16.95 -9.12 -7.21
C THR A 223 16.82 -10.50 -7.85
N SER A 224 16.29 -10.60 -9.06
CA SER A 224 16.14 -11.86 -9.79
C SER A 224 16.13 -11.64 -11.30
N MET A 225 16.52 -12.67 -12.07
CA MET A 225 16.42 -12.69 -13.52
C MET A 225 15.88 -14.02 -14.00
N SER A 226 15.15 -14.01 -15.12
CA SER A 226 14.65 -15.21 -15.79
C SER A 226 14.52 -15.01 -17.29
N TYR A 227 14.79 -16.05 -18.07
CA TYR A 227 14.70 -16.01 -19.53
C TYR A 227 13.39 -16.60 -20.02
N ASP A 228 12.69 -15.90 -20.91
CA ASP A 228 11.37 -16.31 -21.44
C ASP A 228 11.44 -17.36 -22.56
N ASN A 229 12.65 -17.83 -22.89
CA ASN A 229 12.96 -18.76 -24.01
C ASN A 229 12.66 -18.22 -25.40
N ASN A 230 12.42 -16.95 -25.51
CA ASN A 230 12.26 -16.28 -26.79
C ASN A 230 13.43 -15.32 -27.02
N ARG A 231 13.43 -14.17 -26.40
CA ARG A 231 14.49 -13.17 -26.54
C ARG A 231 14.63 -12.24 -25.34
N MET A 232 13.72 -12.31 -24.37
CA MET A 232 13.69 -11.37 -23.26
C MET A 232 14.29 -11.99 -21.99
N ILE A 233 15.23 -11.31 -21.38
CA ILE A 233 15.70 -11.60 -20.04
C ILE A 233 14.93 -10.68 -19.09
N TRP A 234 13.92 -11.24 -18.43
CA TRP A 234 13.13 -10.55 -17.44
C TRP A 234 13.96 -10.30 -16.18
N THR A 235 13.86 -9.12 -15.65
CA THR A 235 14.67 -8.66 -14.54
C THR A 235 13.81 -7.96 -13.50
N SER A 236 13.94 -8.37 -12.27
CA SER A 236 13.39 -7.64 -11.13
C SER A 236 14.46 -6.86 -10.42
N THR A 237 14.11 -5.66 -9.95
CA THR A 237 15.00 -4.78 -9.22
C THR A 237 14.28 -4.19 -7.99
N ASN A 238 15.04 -3.53 -7.11
CA ASN A 238 14.46 -2.74 -6.03
C ASN A 238 13.55 -1.60 -6.53
N LYS A 239 13.67 -1.19 -7.81
CA LYS A 239 12.82 -0.16 -8.46
C LYS A 239 11.64 -0.76 -9.25
N GLY A 240 11.55 -2.09 -9.40
CA GLY A 240 10.43 -2.77 -10.04
C GLY A 240 10.80 -3.82 -11.07
N LEU A 241 9.97 -3.95 -12.11
CA LEU A 241 10.09 -4.96 -13.16
C LEU A 241 10.61 -4.35 -14.46
N GLY A 242 11.50 -5.06 -15.14
CA GLY A 242 11.97 -4.72 -16.47
C GLY A 242 12.37 -5.96 -17.27
N PHE A 243 12.88 -5.76 -18.46
CA PHE A 243 13.47 -6.80 -19.27
C PHE A 243 14.58 -6.25 -20.15
N PHE A 244 15.57 -7.08 -20.41
CA PHE A 244 16.62 -6.84 -21.40
C PHE A 244 16.28 -7.61 -22.68
N ASP A 245 16.20 -6.91 -23.79
CA ASP A 245 15.92 -7.50 -25.10
C ASP A 245 17.25 -7.87 -25.78
N LEU A 246 17.46 -9.16 -25.99
CA LEU A 246 18.70 -9.70 -26.59
C LEU A 246 18.91 -9.27 -28.04
N GLU A 247 17.86 -8.92 -28.76
CA GLU A 247 17.95 -8.48 -30.17
C GLU A 247 18.36 -7.00 -30.26
N SER A 248 17.64 -6.13 -29.55
CA SER A 248 17.93 -4.69 -29.54
C SER A 248 19.07 -4.28 -28.61
N GLN A 249 19.53 -5.17 -27.72
CA GLN A 249 20.53 -4.93 -26.69
C GLN A 249 20.16 -3.74 -25.78
N LYS A 250 18.87 -3.60 -25.47
CA LYS A 250 18.36 -2.50 -24.64
C LYS A 250 17.57 -3.03 -23.45
N TYR A 251 17.70 -2.32 -22.33
CA TYR A 251 16.89 -2.54 -21.14
C TYR A 251 15.61 -1.72 -21.18
N HIS A 252 14.47 -2.36 -20.88
CA HIS A 252 13.14 -1.75 -20.86
C HIS A 252 12.52 -1.90 -19.49
N ARG A 253 11.91 -0.83 -18.97
CA ARG A 253 11.20 -0.85 -17.68
C ARG A 253 9.71 -0.97 -17.88
N ILE A 254 9.08 -1.84 -17.09
CA ILE A 254 7.62 -1.97 -17.00
C ILE A 254 7.11 -1.03 -15.92
N ARG A 255 6.33 -0.03 -16.32
CA ARG A 255 5.69 0.88 -15.37
C ARG A 255 4.49 0.21 -14.71
N THR A 256 4.62 -0.16 -13.45
CA THR A 256 3.52 -0.67 -12.63
C THR A 256 3.56 -0.06 -11.24
N ARG A 257 2.37 0.09 -10.63
CA ARG A 257 2.22 0.52 -9.23
C ARG A 257 1.72 -0.62 -8.33
N LEU A 258 1.65 -1.85 -8.87
CA LEU A 258 1.05 -2.98 -8.17
C LEU A 258 1.92 -3.48 -7.01
N PHE A 259 3.25 -3.34 -7.12
CA PHE A 259 4.18 -3.82 -6.12
C PHE A 259 5.47 -3.00 -6.13
N ASN A 260 6.09 -2.91 -4.95
CA ASN A 260 7.46 -2.42 -4.74
C ASN A 260 8.25 -3.58 -4.16
N GLY A 261 9.45 -3.83 -4.69
CA GLY A 261 10.30 -4.92 -4.21
C GLY A 261 9.81 -6.30 -4.64
N ILE A 262 10.39 -6.81 -5.69
CA ILE A 262 10.18 -8.18 -6.18
C ILE A 262 11.32 -9.03 -5.63
N SER A 263 11.00 -10.11 -4.91
CA SER A 263 12.00 -11.04 -4.39
C SER A 263 12.46 -12.03 -5.46
N TYR A 264 11.52 -12.63 -6.18
CA TYR A 264 11.80 -13.60 -7.23
C TYR A 264 10.89 -13.44 -8.43
N LEU A 265 11.40 -13.83 -9.59
CA LEU A 265 10.62 -13.98 -10.82
C LEU A 265 11.04 -15.24 -11.60
N ILE A 266 10.08 -15.88 -12.24
CA ILE A 266 10.28 -17.04 -13.11
C ILE A 266 9.40 -16.89 -14.35
N ALA A 267 10.02 -17.00 -15.53
CA ALA A 267 9.29 -17.15 -16.79
C ALA A 267 8.98 -18.63 -17.04
N ASP A 268 7.70 -18.99 -17.14
CA ASP A 268 7.26 -20.40 -17.29
C ASP A 268 7.50 -20.98 -18.70
N GLY A 269 7.92 -20.15 -19.65
CA GLY A 269 8.09 -20.53 -21.05
C GLY A 269 6.78 -20.74 -21.81
N LYS A 270 5.63 -20.55 -21.16
CA LYS A 270 4.27 -20.62 -21.75
C LYS A 270 3.66 -19.22 -21.95
N GLY A 271 4.47 -18.17 -21.82
CA GLY A 271 4.07 -16.77 -22.01
C GLY A 271 3.62 -16.05 -20.76
N ARG A 272 3.91 -16.62 -19.58
CA ARG A 272 3.68 -16.00 -18.28
C ARG A 272 4.99 -15.78 -17.54
N LEU A 273 5.03 -14.70 -16.78
CA LEU A 273 6.06 -14.43 -15.80
C LEU A 273 5.43 -14.49 -14.41
N TRP A 274 5.92 -15.39 -13.57
CA TRP A 274 5.52 -15.50 -12.18
C TRP A 274 6.38 -14.58 -11.33
N ILE A 275 5.75 -13.77 -10.48
CA ILE A 275 6.38 -12.69 -9.73
C ILE A 275 6.02 -12.83 -8.27
N CYS A 276 7.02 -13.00 -7.42
CA CYS A 276 6.88 -13.00 -5.97
C CYS A 276 7.25 -11.62 -5.44
N ALA A 277 6.30 -10.92 -4.84
CA ALA A 277 6.50 -9.58 -4.31
C ALA A 277 5.66 -9.36 -3.04
N GLN A 278 6.29 -8.86 -1.97
CA GLN A 278 5.59 -8.46 -0.73
C GLN A 278 4.64 -9.55 -0.19
N ASN A 279 5.10 -10.80 -0.09
CA ASN A 279 4.32 -11.96 0.35
C ASN A 279 3.11 -12.31 -0.54
N HIS A 280 3.05 -11.77 -1.76
CA HIS A 280 2.02 -12.06 -2.76
C HIS A 280 2.65 -12.73 -3.98
N LEU A 281 1.84 -13.53 -4.66
CA LEU A 281 2.18 -14.12 -5.94
C LEU A 281 1.35 -13.48 -7.04
N TYR A 282 2.04 -13.00 -8.08
CA TYR A 282 1.42 -12.50 -9.30
C TYR A 282 1.85 -13.35 -10.48
N SER A 283 0.99 -13.48 -11.47
CA SER A 283 1.40 -13.89 -12.81
C SER A 283 1.17 -12.75 -13.80
N TYR A 284 2.17 -12.43 -14.59
CA TYR A 284 2.11 -11.43 -15.64
C TYR A 284 2.01 -12.12 -16.98
N ILE A 285 0.92 -11.88 -17.70
CA ILE A 285 0.67 -12.41 -19.04
C ILE A 285 1.31 -11.47 -20.04
N ILE A 286 2.43 -11.91 -20.62
CA ILE A 286 3.30 -11.06 -21.44
C ILE A 286 2.54 -10.48 -22.64
N LYS A 287 1.80 -11.31 -23.39
CA LYS A 287 1.07 -10.89 -24.60
C LYS A 287 -0.06 -9.89 -24.32
N GLU A 288 -0.67 -9.98 -23.14
CA GLU A 288 -1.83 -9.17 -22.76
C GLU A 288 -1.47 -7.95 -21.89
N ASN A 289 -0.21 -7.86 -21.50
CA ASN A 289 0.28 -6.84 -20.56
C ASN A 289 -0.61 -6.77 -19.30
N ARG A 290 -0.90 -7.93 -18.70
CA ARG A 290 -1.90 -8.08 -17.64
C ARG A 290 -1.35 -8.86 -16.45
N PHE A 291 -1.61 -8.35 -15.23
CA PHE A 291 -1.24 -9.00 -13.99
C PHE A 291 -2.43 -9.72 -13.36
N ILE A 292 -2.21 -10.90 -12.80
CA ILE A 292 -3.19 -11.68 -12.04
C ILE A 292 -2.61 -11.89 -10.65
N LEU A 293 -3.37 -11.53 -9.60
CA LEU A 293 -3.00 -11.79 -8.21
C LEU A 293 -3.51 -13.17 -7.79
N TRP A 294 -2.63 -13.96 -7.18
CA TRP A 294 -2.92 -15.26 -6.58
C TRP A 294 -2.87 -15.12 -5.05
N ASN A 295 -3.83 -15.70 -4.36
CA ASN A 295 -3.98 -15.54 -2.91
C ASN A 295 -4.36 -16.86 -2.23
N SER A 296 -4.67 -16.81 -0.93
CA SER A 296 -5.02 -18.00 -0.13
C SER A 296 -6.19 -18.79 -0.68
N SER A 297 -7.16 -18.15 -1.34
CA SER A 297 -8.28 -18.84 -1.99
C SER A 297 -7.89 -19.60 -3.25
N ASP A 298 -6.71 -19.32 -3.78
CA ASP A 298 -6.13 -20.02 -4.94
C ASP A 298 -5.08 -21.07 -4.52
N GLY A 299 -4.86 -21.24 -3.20
CA GLY A 299 -3.87 -22.14 -2.64
C GLY A 299 -2.52 -21.50 -2.28
N PHE A 300 -2.38 -20.18 -2.46
CA PHE A 300 -1.17 -19.44 -2.09
C PHE A 300 -1.45 -18.55 -0.85
N PRO A 301 -1.13 -19.00 0.37
CA PRO A 301 -1.17 -18.15 1.55
C PRO A 301 -0.08 -17.07 1.46
N PRO A 302 -0.21 -15.94 2.19
CA PRO A 302 0.87 -14.97 2.30
C PRO A 302 2.16 -15.69 2.72
N ASN A 303 3.22 -15.52 1.92
CA ASN A 303 4.47 -16.27 2.09
C ASN A 303 5.63 -15.43 1.58
N GLU A 304 6.65 -15.23 2.40
CA GLU A 304 7.91 -14.64 1.97
C GLU A 304 8.71 -15.69 1.20
N ILE A 305 8.80 -15.52 -0.10
CA ILE A 305 9.50 -16.46 -0.97
C ILE A 305 11.01 -16.18 -0.90
N LEU A 306 11.73 -17.19 -0.44
CA LEU A 306 13.18 -17.18 -0.24
C LEU A 306 13.93 -17.83 -1.42
N PHE A 307 13.26 -18.71 -2.17
CA PHE A 307 13.83 -19.42 -3.29
C PHE A 307 12.75 -19.78 -4.31
N ALA A 308 13.11 -19.76 -5.60
CA ALA A 308 12.22 -20.16 -6.67
C ALA A 308 12.96 -21.06 -7.67
N TYR A 309 12.31 -22.15 -8.08
CA TYR A 309 12.90 -23.16 -8.95
C TYR A 309 11.91 -23.66 -10.01
N GLN A 310 12.39 -23.79 -11.23
CA GLN A 310 11.71 -24.49 -12.31
C GLN A 310 12.73 -25.28 -13.12
N LYS A 311 12.48 -26.57 -13.32
CA LYS A 311 13.33 -27.40 -14.19
C LYS A 311 13.09 -27.03 -15.64
N GLN A 312 14.19 -26.81 -16.37
CA GLN A 312 14.10 -26.39 -17.77
C GLN A 312 13.57 -27.49 -18.72
N SER A 313 13.76 -28.77 -18.38
CA SER A 313 13.28 -29.92 -19.14
C SER A 313 11.81 -30.24 -18.89
N ASN A 314 11.26 -29.87 -17.74
CA ASN A 314 9.85 -30.05 -17.39
C ASN A 314 9.29 -28.76 -16.79
N ARG A 315 8.52 -28.01 -17.56
CA ARG A 315 7.95 -26.71 -17.15
C ARG A 315 6.52 -26.79 -16.67
N ASP A 316 6.02 -27.98 -16.39
CA ASP A 316 4.64 -28.17 -15.93
C ASP A 316 4.46 -27.69 -14.49
N TYR A 317 5.57 -27.62 -13.75
CA TYR A 317 5.57 -27.18 -12.36
C TYR A 317 6.61 -26.10 -12.09
N ILE A 318 6.25 -25.18 -11.21
CA ILE A 318 7.14 -24.24 -10.53
C ILE A 318 7.08 -24.55 -9.04
N TYR A 319 8.24 -24.60 -8.39
CA TYR A 319 8.36 -24.75 -6.95
C TYR A 319 8.88 -23.46 -6.34
N LEU A 320 8.20 -22.98 -5.29
CA LEU A 320 8.61 -21.81 -4.52
C LEU A 320 8.86 -22.26 -3.08
N GLY A 321 10.04 -21.99 -2.57
CA GLY A 321 10.39 -22.17 -1.16
C GLY A 321 10.24 -20.85 -0.42
N GLY A 322 9.63 -20.88 0.73
CA GLY A 322 9.42 -19.69 1.54
C GLY A 322 9.27 -19.97 3.02
N SER A 323 9.05 -18.93 3.81
CA SER A 323 8.88 -19.01 5.26
C SER A 323 7.66 -19.80 5.69
N GLU A 324 6.64 -19.96 4.83
CA GLU A 324 5.39 -20.66 5.09
C GLU A 324 5.27 -22.02 4.38
N GLY A 325 6.40 -22.58 3.91
CA GLY A 325 6.46 -23.90 3.30
C GLY A 325 6.88 -23.93 1.85
N LEU A 326 6.67 -25.11 1.24
CA LEU A 326 6.87 -25.36 -0.17
C LEU A 326 5.57 -25.10 -0.94
N VAL A 327 5.63 -24.27 -1.95
CA VAL A 327 4.52 -24.02 -2.88
C VAL A 327 4.82 -24.69 -4.21
N LYS A 328 3.89 -25.54 -4.68
CA LYS A 328 3.91 -26.18 -6.00
C LYS A 328 2.85 -25.54 -6.88
N ILE A 329 3.24 -25.01 -8.02
CA ILE A 329 2.36 -24.36 -8.99
C ILE A 329 2.31 -25.23 -10.25
N ASN A 330 1.12 -25.66 -10.65
CA ASN A 330 0.91 -26.22 -11.99
C ASN A 330 0.79 -25.07 -12.99
N THR A 331 1.64 -25.03 -14.00
CA THR A 331 1.68 -23.95 -14.99
C THR A 331 0.59 -24.07 -16.06
N ASP A 332 -0.10 -25.23 -16.17
CA ASP A 332 -1.21 -25.45 -17.11
C ASP A 332 -2.53 -24.86 -16.63
N ILE A 333 -2.47 -23.63 -16.12
CA ILE A 333 -3.66 -22.92 -15.67
C ILE A 333 -4.40 -22.35 -16.88
N PRO A 334 -5.65 -22.78 -17.12
CA PRO A 334 -6.42 -22.24 -18.23
C PRO A 334 -6.71 -20.74 -18.01
N TYR A 335 -6.73 -20.01 -19.11
CA TYR A 335 -7.27 -18.65 -19.13
C TYR A 335 -8.80 -18.74 -19.05
N THR A 336 -9.35 -18.78 -17.86
CA THR A 336 -10.79 -18.54 -17.70
C THR A 336 -11.02 -17.04 -17.71
N GLU A 337 -11.74 -16.52 -18.68
CA GLU A 337 -12.36 -15.21 -18.57
C GLU A 337 -13.31 -15.27 -17.37
N THR A 338 -12.86 -14.72 -16.26
CA THR A 338 -13.72 -14.55 -15.10
C THR A 338 -14.84 -13.59 -15.48
N GLN A 339 -16.09 -13.98 -15.29
CA GLN A 339 -17.24 -13.10 -15.48
C GLN A 339 -16.96 -11.77 -14.77
N ILE A 340 -17.19 -10.66 -15.48
CA ILE A 340 -16.98 -9.33 -14.93
C ILE A 340 -17.89 -9.19 -13.69
N PRO A 341 -17.36 -8.95 -12.51
CA PRO A 341 -18.17 -8.78 -11.31
C PRO A 341 -19.05 -7.53 -11.45
N GLU A 342 -20.33 -7.67 -11.16
CA GLU A 342 -21.28 -6.56 -11.17
C GLU A 342 -21.48 -6.05 -9.74
N ILE A 343 -21.20 -4.77 -9.51
CA ILE A 343 -21.38 -4.13 -8.20
C ILE A 343 -22.74 -3.48 -8.15
N TYR A 344 -23.49 -3.72 -7.07
CA TYR A 344 -24.77 -3.10 -6.82
C TYR A 344 -24.91 -2.64 -5.36
N LEU A 345 -25.76 -1.64 -5.17
CA LEU A 345 -26.12 -1.15 -3.85
C LEU A 345 -27.01 -2.17 -3.15
N SER A 346 -26.63 -2.62 -1.95
CA SER A 346 -27.43 -3.60 -1.19
C SER A 346 -28.23 -2.97 -0.06
N GLU A 347 -27.62 -2.05 0.67
CA GLU A 347 -28.23 -1.45 1.84
C GLU A 347 -27.63 -0.07 2.13
N ILE A 348 -28.44 0.81 2.73
CA ILE A 348 -27.99 2.09 3.26
C ILE A 348 -28.45 2.19 4.71
N LEU A 349 -27.49 2.40 5.61
CA LEU A 349 -27.77 2.68 7.01
C LEU A 349 -27.58 4.18 7.27
N PHE A 350 -28.61 4.80 7.80
CA PHE A 350 -28.61 6.19 8.22
C PHE A 350 -28.68 6.24 9.75
N ASN A 351 -27.66 6.76 10.40
CA ASN A 351 -27.51 6.74 11.86
C ASN A 351 -27.75 5.33 12.45
N GLY A 352 -27.17 4.30 11.80
CA GLY A 352 -27.31 2.91 12.21
C GLY A 352 -28.64 2.22 11.86
N SER A 353 -29.61 2.93 11.27
CA SER A 353 -30.92 2.35 10.91
C SER A 353 -31.08 2.19 9.40
N PRO A 354 -31.66 1.08 8.91
CA PRO A 354 -31.89 0.85 7.48
C PRO A 354 -32.78 1.93 6.85
N SER A 355 -32.33 2.48 5.74
CA SER A 355 -32.98 3.62 5.08
C SER A 355 -33.28 3.44 3.59
N LEU A 356 -33.41 2.19 3.10
CA LEU A 356 -33.71 1.89 1.69
C LEU A 356 -35.00 2.59 1.19
N LYS A 357 -36.02 2.79 2.05
CA LYS A 357 -37.24 3.50 1.71
C LYS A 357 -37.05 4.99 1.37
N LYS A 358 -35.90 5.58 1.72
CA LYS A 358 -35.52 6.97 1.42
C LYS A 358 -34.80 7.14 0.10
N VAL A 359 -34.44 6.02 -0.56
CA VAL A 359 -33.75 6.04 -1.84
C VAL A 359 -34.74 6.05 -2.98
N LYS A 360 -34.80 7.15 -3.71
CA LYS A 360 -35.54 7.27 -4.98
C LYS A 360 -34.52 7.39 -6.11
N GLU A 361 -34.62 6.53 -7.12
CA GLU A 361 -33.76 6.57 -8.31
C GLU A 361 -32.26 6.69 -7.96
N ASN A 362 -31.78 5.86 -7.04
CA ASN A 362 -30.40 5.88 -6.53
C ASN A 362 -29.99 7.23 -5.88
N THR A 363 -30.95 8.05 -5.44
CA THR A 363 -30.69 9.33 -4.78
C THR A 363 -31.20 9.29 -3.34
N ILE A 364 -30.38 9.72 -2.40
CA ILE A 364 -30.77 9.88 -0.99
C ILE A 364 -30.55 11.33 -0.56
N LYS A 365 -31.56 11.89 0.13
CA LYS A 365 -31.47 13.21 0.78
C LYS A 365 -31.25 13.03 2.27
N ILE A 366 -30.20 13.64 2.80
CA ILE A 366 -29.83 13.57 4.22
C ILE A 366 -29.68 14.98 4.80
N PRO A 367 -30.03 15.21 6.08
CA PRO A 367 -29.84 16.50 6.73
C PRO A 367 -28.35 16.75 7.02
N TRP A 368 -27.93 18.00 7.10
CA TRP A 368 -26.55 18.40 7.37
C TRP A 368 -26.00 17.92 8.71
N ASN A 369 -26.85 17.64 9.69
CA ASN A 369 -26.52 17.22 11.06
C ASN A 369 -26.61 15.70 11.25
N TYR A 370 -26.43 14.92 10.19
CA TYR A 370 -26.36 13.47 10.33
C TYR A 370 -25.05 13.03 11.02
N ASN A 371 -25.09 11.94 11.78
CA ASN A 371 -23.92 11.41 12.48
C ASN A 371 -23.14 10.42 11.62
N SER A 372 -23.84 9.50 10.96
CA SER A 372 -23.21 8.47 10.13
C SER A 372 -24.11 8.05 8.96
N LEU A 373 -23.47 7.77 7.85
CA LEU A 373 -24.07 7.15 6.67
C LEU A 373 -23.19 5.99 6.24
N SER A 374 -23.71 4.76 6.31
CA SER A 374 -23.00 3.57 5.84
C SER A 374 -23.69 3.06 4.57
N VAL A 375 -22.93 2.94 3.50
CA VAL A 375 -23.39 2.46 2.20
C VAL A 375 -22.80 1.09 1.96
N HIS A 376 -23.66 0.06 1.89
CA HIS A 376 -23.27 -1.34 1.72
C HIS A 376 -23.43 -1.73 0.25
N PHE A 377 -22.38 -2.31 -0.28
CA PHE A 377 -22.35 -2.82 -1.65
C PHE A 377 -22.26 -4.35 -1.66
N ARG A 378 -22.78 -4.94 -2.70
CA ARG A 378 -22.60 -6.37 -2.98
C ARG A 378 -22.09 -6.57 -4.40
N ILE A 379 -21.34 -7.65 -4.59
CA ILE A 379 -20.79 -8.04 -5.88
C ILE A 379 -21.56 -9.27 -6.35
N LYS A 380 -22.25 -9.14 -7.48
CA LYS A 380 -22.88 -10.24 -8.19
C LYS A 380 -21.84 -10.91 -9.10
N ASN A 381 -22.00 -12.18 -9.39
CA ASN A 381 -21.06 -12.96 -10.19
C ASN A 381 -19.64 -13.02 -9.60
N ARG A 382 -19.52 -12.78 -8.27
CA ARG A 382 -18.23 -12.91 -7.61
C ARG A 382 -17.76 -14.36 -7.58
N ASP A 383 -16.46 -14.57 -7.71
CA ASP A 383 -15.84 -15.79 -7.22
C ASP A 383 -15.90 -15.75 -5.68
N VAL A 384 -16.52 -16.74 -5.07
CA VAL A 384 -16.76 -16.79 -3.61
C VAL A 384 -15.43 -16.84 -2.84
N PHE A 385 -14.39 -17.35 -3.49
CA PHE A 385 -13.06 -17.53 -2.94
C PHE A 385 -12.15 -16.31 -3.13
N GLN A 386 -12.62 -15.27 -3.83
CA GLN A 386 -11.81 -14.09 -4.14
C GLN A 386 -12.22 -12.89 -3.28
N LYS A 387 -11.24 -12.20 -2.70
CA LYS A 387 -11.39 -10.84 -2.17
C LYS A 387 -11.21 -9.84 -3.30
N TYR A 388 -12.16 -8.95 -3.47
CA TYR A 388 -12.12 -7.90 -4.50
C TYR A 388 -11.66 -6.59 -3.86
N LEU A 389 -10.64 -5.97 -4.44
CA LEU A 389 -10.25 -4.61 -4.07
C LEU A 389 -11.23 -3.63 -4.72
N LEU A 390 -12.04 -2.98 -3.90
CA LEU A 390 -13.00 -1.97 -4.32
C LEU A 390 -12.35 -0.59 -4.32
N GLN A 391 -12.65 0.20 -5.33
CA GLN A 391 -12.31 1.61 -5.35
C GLN A 391 -13.60 2.42 -5.32
N TYR A 392 -13.76 3.20 -4.28
CA TYR A 392 -14.82 4.18 -4.13
C TYR A 392 -14.30 5.56 -4.54
N THR A 393 -14.97 6.21 -5.48
CA THR A 393 -14.69 7.58 -5.85
C THR A 393 -15.87 8.46 -5.48
N ILE A 394 -15.64 9.39 -4.58
CA ILE A 394 -16.63 10.35 -4.09
C ILE A 394 -16.37 11.67 -4.83
N GLU A 395 -17.32 12.07 -5.67
CA GLU A 395 -17.30 13.34 -6.40
C GLU A 395 -18.29 14.31 -5.78
N GLY A 396 -17.82 15.50 -5.41
CA GLY A 396 -18.64 16.57 -4.80
C GLY A 396 -17.89 17.89 -4.85
N ARG A 397 -17.59 18.50 -3.71
CA ARG A 397 -16.74 19.70 -3.65
C ARG A 397 -15.28 19.46 -4.04
N GLY A 398 -14.91 18.19 -4.16
CA GLY A 398 -13.63 17.68 -4.61
C GLY A 398 -13.82 16.24 -5.04
N LYS A 399 -12.75 15.61 -5.55
CA LYS A 399 -12.71 14.21 -5.92
C LYS A 399 -11.81 13.46 -4.95
N GLN A 400 -12.37 12.50 -4.22
CA GLN A 400 -11.64 11.64 -3.28
C GLN A 400 -11.80 10.19 -3.70
N SER A 401 -10.70 9.43 -3.69
CA SER A 401 -10.70 8.00 -4.04
C SER A 401 -10.18 7.20 -2.86
N ILE A 402 -10.90 6.13 -2.50
CA ILE A 402 -10.57 5.23 -1.38
C ILE A 402 -10.52 3.82 -1.95
N GLU A 403 -9.45 3.08 -1.68
CA GLU A 403 -9.30 1.68 -2.04
C GLU A 403 -9.38 0.81 -0.79
N THR A 404 -10.25 -0.21 -0.81
CA THR A 404 -10.46 -1.12 0.32
C THR A 404 -11.02 -2.45 -0.14
N TYR A 405 -10.83 -3.49 0.66
CA TYR A 405 -11.49 -4.80 0.51
C TYR A 405 -12.86 -4.86 1.19
N ASP A 406 -13.22 -3.83 1.97
CA ASP A 406 -14.49 -3.76 2.67
C ASP A 406 -15.59 -3.29 1.72
N PRO A 407 -16.68 -4.06 1.54
CA PRO A 407 -17.82 -3.65 0.72
C PRO A 407 -18.71 -2.62 1.42
N VAL A 408 -18.26 -1.99 2.50
CA VAL A 408 -18.96 -0.96 3.26
C VAL A 408 -18.21 0.36 3.19
N LEU A 409 -18.87 1.39 2.69
CA LEU A 409 -18.35 2.75 2.69
C LEU A 409 -19.02 3.56 3.82
N ASN A 410 -18.23 3.92 4.81
CA ASN A 410 -18.68 4.75 5.92
C ASN A 410 -18.38 6.22 5.64
N LEU A 411 -19.42 7.05 5.67
CA LEU A 411 -19.34 8.49 5.44
C LEU A 411 -19.83 9.24 6.67
N SER A 412 -18.98 10.08 7.21
CA SER A 412 -19.30 10.98 8.31
C SER A 412 -19.00 12.42 7.89
N SER A 413 -19.82 13.37 8.38
CA SER A 413 -19.51 14.80 8.30
C SER A 413 -19.33 15.38 6.87
N LEU A 414 -20.07 14.88 5.87
CA LEU A 414 -20.10 15.53 4.56
C LEU A 414 -20.75 16.91 4.70
N SER A 415 -20.12 17.92 4.15
CA SER A 415 -20.68 19.27 4.11
C SER A 415 -21.93 19.32 3.20
N ALA A 416 -22.80 20.32 3.42
CA ALA A 416 -23.98 20.51 2.56
C ALA A 416 -23.58 20.62 1.07
N GLY A 417 -24.21 19.83 0.21
CA GLY A 417 -23.89 19.75 -1.22
C GLY A 417 -24.37 18.45 -1.86
N ASN A 418 -24.04 18.29 -3.12
CA ASN A 418 -24.34 17.10 -3.91
C ASN A 418 -23.09 16.24 -4.05
N TYR A 419 -23.22 14.94 -3.85
CA TYR A 419 -22.14 13.98 -3.94
C TYR A 419 -22.57 12.78 -4.79
N SER A 420 -21.69 12.35 -5.67
CA SER A 420 -21.87 11.12 -6.46
C SER A 420 -20.85 10.09 -6.05
N ILE A 421 -21.29 8.88 -5.73
CA ILE A 421 -20.39 7.77 -5.39
C ILE A 421 -20.30 6.85 -6.58
N TRP A 422 -19.08 6.74 -7.10
CA TRP A 422 -18.70 5.83 -8.16
C TRP A 422 -17.95 4.66 -7.56
N VAL A 423 -18.23 3.47 -8.03
CA VAL A 423 -17.59 2.25 -7.55
C VAL A 423 -17.05 1.45 -8.72
N SER A 424 -15.83 0.98 -8.57
CA SER A 424 -15.21 -0.01 -9.44
C SER A 424 -14.50 -1.05 -8.58
N CYS A 425 -14.21 -2.23 -9.13
CA CYS A 425 -13.41 -3.23 -8.45
C CYS A 425 -12.33 -3.79 -9.38
N ASN A 426 -11.23 -4.25 -8.79
CA ASN A 426 -10.23 -4.99 -9.53
C ASN A 426 -10.71 -6.44 -9.69
N THR A 427 -10.69 -6.94 -10.92
CA THR A 427 -10.91 -8.34 -11.21
C THR A 427 -9.66 -9.15 -10.84
N LYS A 428 -9.79 -10.46 -10.71
CA LYS A 428 -8.66 -11.39 -10.53
C LYS A 428 -7.57 -11.19 -11.59
N ASN A 429 -7.98 -10.81 -12.77
CA ASN A 429 -7.12 -10.61 -13.93
C ASN A 429 -6.39 -9.24 -13.91
N GLY A 430 -6.46 -8.50 -12.82
CA GLY A 430 -5.83 -7.18 -12.70
C GLY A 430 -6.55 -6.06 -13.47
N ASN A 431 -7.57 -6.38 -14.26
CA ASN A 431 -8.40 -5.39 -14.92
C ASN A 431 -9.33 -4.74 -13.91
N ARG A 432 -9.57 -3.45 -14.07
CA ARG A 432 -10.56 -2.71 -13.28
C ARG A 432 -11.89 -2.71 -14.02
N THR A 433 -12.98 -3.01 -13.30
CA THR A 433 -14.33 -2.85 -13.88
C THR A 433 -14.58 -1.39 -14.25
N PRO A 434 -15.44 -1.12 -15.26
CA PRO A 434 -15.89 0.24 -15.49
C PRO A 434 -16.44 0.87 -14.22
N SER A 435 -16.09 2.11 -13.95
CA SER A 435 -16.61 2.84 -12.79
C SER A 435 -18.09 3.12 -13.01
N LYS A 436 -18.94 2.68 -12.07
CA LYS A 436 -20.40 2.83 -12.13
C LYS A 436 -20.86 3.74 -11.02
N GLN A 437 -21.65 4.76 -11.36
CA GLN A 437 -22.32 5.57 -10.35
C GLN A 437 -23.45 4.75 -9.71
N LEU A 438 -23.35 4.48 -8.41
CA LEU A 438 -24.31 3.65 -7.69
C LEU A 438 -25.25 4.44 -6.81
N ILE A 439 -24.83 5.61 -6.32
CA ILE A 439 -25.68 6.45 -5.46
C ILE A 439 -25.33 7.92 -5.62
N HIS A 440 -26.35 8.76 -5.54
CA HIS A 440 -26.27 10.21 -5.44
C HIS A 440 -26.75 10.66 -4.07
N ILE A 441 -25.94 11.43 -3.35
CA ILE A 441 -26.22 11.89 -1.99
C ILE A 441 -26.39 13.40 -2.02
N ILE A 442 -27.53 13.89 -1.54
CA ILE A 442 -27.82 15.31 -1.39
C ILE A 442 -27.83 15.63 0.10
N VAL A 443 -26.81 16.33 0.57
CA VAL A 443 -26.73 16.83 1.94
C VAL A 443 -27.39 18.21 1.98
N THR A 444 -28.55 18.30 2.62
CA THR A 444 -29.30 19.56 2.71
C THR A 444 -28.61 20.55 3.65
N PRO A 445 -28.52 21.84 3.29
CA PRO A 445 -27.90 22.83 4.15
C PRO A 445 -28.71 23.07 5.42
N PRO A 446 -28.13 23.58 6.51
CA PRO A 446 -28.85 24.05 7.68
C PRO A 446 -29.87 25.15 7.29
N TRP A 447 -31.02 25.17 7.96
CA TRP A 447 -32.12 26.11 7.68
C TRP A 447 -31.66 27.58 7.68
N TYR A 448 -30.70 27.93 8.56
CA TYR A 448 -30.15 29.29 8.66
C TYR A 448 -29.21 29.69 7.51
N LYS A 449 -28.77 28.73 6.66
CA LYS A 449 -27.99 28.98 5.44
C LYS A 449 -28.81 28.91 4.16
N THR A 450 -30.11 28.74 4.28
CA THR A 450 -31.02 28.73 3.11
C THR A 450 -31.28 30.14 2.60
N VAL A 451 -31.47 30.30 1.29
CA VAL A 451 -31.63 31.60 0.63
C VAL A 451 -32.84 32.36 1.22
N TRP A 452 -33.94 31.66 1.51
CA TRP A 452 -35.12 32.28 2.10
C TRP A 452 -34.84 32.86 3.50
N PHE A 453 -34.12 32.13 4.36
CA PHE A 453 -33.76 32.60 5.71
C PHE A 453 -32.84 33.82 5.66
N ILE A 454 -31.81 33.78 4.78
CA ILE A 454 -30.92 34.92 4.58
C ILE A 454 -31.71 36.15 4.11
N GLY A 455 -32.69 35.95 3.20
CA GLY A 455 -33.59 37.02 2.76
C GLY A 455 -34.42 37.61 3.90
N VAL A 456 -35.04 36.75 4.72
CA VAL A 456 -35.83 37.20 5.89
C VAL A 456 -34.92 37.90 6.91
N ALA A 457 -33.74 37.37 7.19
CA ALA A 457 -32.80 37.99 8.13
C ALA A 457 -32.33 39.37 7.63
N ALA A 458 -32.07 39.52 6.34
CA ALA A 458 -31.71 40.79 5.73
C ALA A 458 -32.86 41.83 5.85
N VAL A 459 -34.09 41.42 5.59
CA VAL A 459 -35.28 42.31 5.75
C VAL A 459 -35.45 42.73 7.22
N LEU A 460 -35.34 41.79 8.16
CA LEU A 460 -35.38 42.09 9.59
C LEU A 460 -34.27 43.05 10.03
N PHE A 461 -33.08 42.88 9.49
CA PHE A 461 -31.95 43.78 9.76
C PHE A 461 -32.20 45.18 9.23
N ILE A 462 -32.77 45.30 8.01
CA ILE A 462 -33.16 46.60 7.44
C ILE A 462 -34.25 47.28 8.29
N ILE A 463 -35.28 46.53 8.71
CA ILE A 463 -36.35 47.04 9.60
C ILE A 463 -35.77 47.52 10.92
N MET A 464 -34.84 46.74 11.51
CA MET A 464 -34.21 47.08 12.78
C MET A 464 -33.35 48.37 12.64
N THR A 465 -32.55 48.48 11.60
CA THR A 465 -31.76 49.68 11.36
C THR A 465 -32.60 50.91 11.07
N ALA A 466 -33.68 50.75 10.26
CA ALA A 466 -34.67 51.79 10.03
C ALA A 466 -35.37 52.24 11.31
N SER A 467 -35.76 51.26 12.18
CA SER A 467 -36.39 51.55 13.46
C SER A 467 -35.49 52.31 14.41
N ILE A 468 -34.19 51.91 14.48
CA ILE A 468 -33.17 52.64 15.28
C ILE A 468 -33.00 54.05 14.76
N GLY A 469 -32.89 54.19 13.44
CA GLY A 469 -32.79 55.52 12.79
C GLY A 469 -34.02 56.40 13.06
N TYR A 470 -35.23 55.81 12.98
CA TYR A 470 -36.48 56.51 13.32
C TYR A 470 -36.54 56.95 14.78
N ILE A 471 -36.13 56.08 15.72
CA ILE A 471 -36.06 56.41 17.16
C ILE A 471 -35.05 57.54 17.39
N HIS A 472 -33.91 57.49 16.74
CA HIS A 472 -32.88 58.52 16.85
C HIS A 472 -33.39 59.86 16.27
N TYR A 473 -34.04 59.83 15.09
CA TYR A 473 -34.67 61.00 14.49
C TYR A 473 -35.72 61.60 15.41
N ARG A 474 -36.62 60.79 15.97
CA ARG A 474 -37.64 61.22 16.94
C ARG A 474 -37.06 61.82 18.23
N ARG A 475 -35.95 61.24 18.74
CA ARG A 475 -35.23 61.82 19.88
C ARG A 475 -34.64 63.18 19.55
N LYS A 476 -34.02 63.35 18.37
CA LYS A 476 -33.46 64.58 17.90
C LYS A 476 -34.56 65.67 17.71
N GLU A 477 -35.72 65.30 17.16
CA GLU A 477 -36.85 66.19 16.97
C GLU A 477 -37.44 66.65 18.33
N ARG A 478 -37.57 65.74 19.32
CA ARG A 478 -38.00 66.13 20.69
C ARG A 478 -37.00 67.10 21.36
N ASN A 479 -35.72 66.83 21.21
CA ASN A 479 -34.71 67.71 21.78
C ASN A 479 -34.72 69.08 21.11
N MET A 480 -34.93 69.16 19.79
CA MET A 480 -35.08 70.45 19.10
C MET A 480 -36.34 71.21 19.55
N LYS A 481 -37.51 70.50 19.69
CA LYS A 481 -38.73 71.13 20.19
C LYS A 481 -38.57 71.59 21.65
N GLY A 482 -37.86 70.81 22.46
CA GLY A 482 -37.48 71.22 23.83
C GLY A 482 -36.63 72.47 23.88
N ASN A 483 -35.60 72.54 23.01
CA ASN A 483 -34.70 73.73 22.93
C ASN A 483 -35.44 74.97 22.39
N VAL A 484 -36.35 74.79 21.41
CA VAL A 484 -37.19 75.88 20.90
C VAL A 484 -38.15 76.40 22.00
N ASN A 485 -38.77 75.50 22.76
CA ASN A 485 -39.59 75.89 23.90
C ASN A 485 -38.82 76.59 25.01
N TYR A 486 -37.59 76.11 25.30
CA TYR A 486 -36.73 76.78 26.24
C TYR A 486 -36.29 78.16 25.78
N PHE A 487 -35.97 78.31 24.49
CA PHE A 487 -35.63 79.60 23.88
C PHE A 487 -36.84 80.57 23.89
N LEU A 488 -38.05 80.05 23.53
CA LEU A 488 -39.28 80.87 23.60
C LEU A 488 -39.62 81.29 25.05
N GLN A 489 -39.47 80.43 26.05
CA GLN A 489 -39.64 80.80 27.46
C GLN A 489 -38.55 81.77 27.92
N ALA A 490 -37.34 81.65 27.54
CA ALA A 490 -36.25 82.62 27.82
C ALA A 490 -36.54 83.97 27.19
N VAL A 491 -37.00 84.06 25.93
CA VAL A 491 -37.36 85.29 25.25
C VAL A 491 -38.64 85.89 25.88
N LEU A 492 -39.62 85.06 26.28
CA LEU A 492 -40.84 85.56 27.02
C LEU A 492 -40.48 86.11 28.40
N ASN A 493 -39.58 85.46 29.13
CA ASN A 493 -39.06 85.97 30.41
C ASN A 493 -38.27 87.29 30.26
N ASP A 494 -37.48 87.39 29.20
CA ASP A 494 -36.69 88.59 28.88
C ASP A 494 -37.63 89.75 28.46
N MET A 495 -38.69 89.44 27.73
CA MET A 495 -39.79 90.45 27.43
C MET A 495 -40.60 90.83 28.63
N LEU A 496 -40.81 89.93 29.56
CA LEU A 496 -41.50 90.22 30.83
C LEU A 496 -40.62 91.06 31.77
N SER A 497 -39.35 90.74 31.88
CA SER A 497 -38.39 91.49 32.69
C SER A 497 -38.15 92.89 32.10
N SER A 498 -38.07 93.03 30.76
CA SER A 498 -38.00 94.34 30.14
C SER A 498 -39.30 95.23 30.24
N LYS A 499 -40.45 94.61 30.51
CA LYS A 499 -41.68 95.28 30.90
C LYS A 499 -41.69 95.69 32.36
N GLU A 500 -41.05 94.93 33.26
CA GLU A 500 -40.90 95.29 34.66
C GLU A 500 -39.83 96.37 34.88
N GLU A 501 -38.79 96.40 34.06
CA GLU A 501 -37.78 97.47 34.08
C GLU A 501 -38.27 98.81 33.57
N LYS A 502 -39.29 98.80 32.66
CA LYS A 502 -39.94 100.05 32.20
C LYS A 502 -40.94 100.61 33.22
N GLN A 503 -41.25 99.91 34.30
CA GLN A 503 -42.10 100.47 35.36
C GLN A 503 -41.35 100.86 36.64
N ARG A 504 -39.98 100.68 36.72
CA ARG A 504 -39.13 101.04 37.84
C ARG A 504 -38.03 102.04 37.47
N GLY A 505 -38.20 102.86 36.44
CA GLY A 505 -37.31 103.88 36.04
C GLY A 505 -37.70 105.25 36.51
N GLU A 506 -37.81 105.47 37.77
CA GLU A 506 -37.65 106.74 38.44
C GLU A 506 -37.29 106.44 39.89
N GLU A 507 -36.08 106.63 40.20
CA GLU A 507 -35.44 107.10 41.46
C GLU A 507 -34.04 106.53 41.61
N ASP A 508 -33.12 107.49 41.67
CA ASP A 508 -31.86 107.60 42.31
C ASP A 508 -30.59 106.85 41.88
N ASN A 509 -29.84 107.61 41.16
CA ASN A 509 -28.43 108.07 41.40
C ASN A 509 -27.53 107.27 42.32
N CYS A 510 -26.40 107.17 41.88
CA CYS A 510 -25.07 107.29 42.57
C CYS A 510 -24.26 106.00 42.73
N ALA A 511 -23.15 106.12 42.15
CA ALA A 511 -21.82 105.81 42.65
C ALA A 511 -21.21 104.44 42.27
N GLU A 512 -20.20 104.56 41.51
CA GLU A 512 -18.83 104.09 41.56
C GLU A 512 -18.47 102.72 41.07
N THR A 513 -17.70 102.69 40.03
CA THR A 513 -16.72 101.73 39.50
C THR A 513 -15.67 101.41 40.60
N PRO A 514 -14.70 100.52 40.48
CA PRO A 514 -14.24 99.83 39.25
C PRO A 514 -13.63 98.40 39.48
N LEU A 515 -13.21 97.77 38.36
CA LEU A 515 -12.02 96.92 38.15
C LEU A 515 -12.00 95.55 38.83
N SER A 516 -11.77 94.46 38.14
CA SER A 516 -10.65 93.96 37.44
C SER A 516 -10.81 92.50 37.12
N ASP A 517 -10.55 92.17 35.96
CA ASP A 517 -9.56 91.22 35.46
C ASP A 517 -9.58 89.75 35.74
N ILE A 518 -9.34 89.08 34.69
CA ILE A 518 -8.46 87.90 34.46
C ILE A 518 -9.10 86.54 34.42
N SER A 519 -9.15 86.07 33.22
CA SER A 519 -8.49 84.88 32.65
C SER A 519 -8.96 83.53 33.22
N SER A 520 -9.14 82.64 32.48
CA SER A 520 -8.48 81.80 31.54
C SER A 520 -9.02 80.39 31.58
N LYS A 521 -9.24 79.90 30.47
CA LYS A 521 -8.72 78.60 29.99
C LYS A 521 -8.74 77.41 30.94
N GLU A 522 -9.08 76.34 30.25
CA GLU A 522 -8.79 74.95 30.50
C GLU A 522 -9.94 74.15 31.13
N ASP A 523 -10.57 73.32 30.31
CA ASP A 523 -10.28 71.87 30.34
C ASP A 523 -11.10 71.15 29.22
N ASP A 524 -10.41 70.96 28.12
CA ASP A 524 -10.87 70.06 27.06
C ASP A 524 -9.79 68.96 26.87
N SER A 525 -9.52 68.18 27.94
CA SER A 525 -8.54 67.08 27.92
C SER A 525 -8.88 65.84 28.70
N ARG A 526 -10.20 65.51 28.84
CA ARG A 526 -10.58 64.30 29.61
C ARG A 526 -11.39 63.27 28.87
N LEU A 527 -11.58 63.38 27.54
CA LEU A 527 -12.38 62.41 26.73
C LEU A 527 -11.57 61.51 25.80
N GLU A 528 -10.24 61.69 25.65
CA GLU A 528 -9.41 60.84 24.77
C GLU A 528 -8.70 59.69 25.48
N GLU A 529 -8.48 59.73 26.81
CA GLU A 529 -7.77 58.66 27.53
C GLU A 529 -8.61 57.40 27.80
N THR A 530 -9.94 57.46 27.79
CA THR A 530 -10.81 56.29 28.05
C THR A 530 -11.00 55.41 26.81
N GLY A 531 -10.78 55.92 25.60
CA GLY A 531 -10.89 55.16 24.34
C GLY A 531 -9.66 54.27 24.05
N GLN A 532 -8.48 54.72 24.40
CA GLN A 532 -7.23 53.98 24.15
C GLN A 532 -6.97 52.86 25.15
N GLN A 533 -7.43 52.95 26.39
CA GLN A 533 -7.29 51.84 27.39
C GLN A 533 -8.23 50.67 27.10
N THR A 534 -9.38 50.89 26.47
CA THR A 534 -10.32 49.80 26.14
C THR A 534 -9.89 49.03 24.88
N GLN A 535 -9.26 49.69 23.89
CA GLN A 535 -8.69 49.01 22.72
C GLN A 535 -7.42 48.23 23.05
N ALA A 536 -6.56 48.70 23.97
CA ALA A 536 -5.36 47.99 24.40
C ALA A 536 -5.67 46.76 25.26
N LYS A 537 -6.81 46.74 25.99
CA LYS A 537 -7.23 45.62 26.81
C LYS A 537 -7.84 44.49 25.96
N ASN A 538 -8.63 44.81 24.94
CA ASN A 538 -9.19 43.84 24.01
C ASN A 538 -8.09 43.20 23.13
N SER A 539 -7.08 43.96 22.71
CA SER A 539 -5.93 43.43 21.94
C SER A 539 -5.07 42.44 22.74
N LYS A 540 -4.93 42.64 24.07
CA LYS A 540 -4.19 41.70 24.94
C LYS A 540 -4.96 40.42 25.23
N GLU A 541 -6.27 40.49 25.39
CA GLU A 541 -7.13 39.31 25.57
C GLU A 541 -7.22 38.44 24.29
N ASP A 542 -7.24 39.07 23.12
CA ASP A 542 -7.20 38.37 21.83
C ASP A 542 -5.82 37.69 21.58
N GLU A 543 -4.73 38.33 21.95
CA GLU A 543 -3.38 37.74 21.86
C GLU A 543 -3.18 36.58 22.83
N GLU A 544 -3.73 36.68 24.04
CA GLU A 544 -3.70 35.59 25.04
C GLU A 544 -4.57 34.40 24.63
N PHE A 545 -5.71 34.65 23.98
CA PHE A 545 -6.58 33.62 23.42
C PHE A 545 -5.92 32.89 22.25
N LEU A 546 -5.27 33.63 21.33
CA LEU A 546 -4.52 33.05 20.19
C LEU A 546 -3.33 32.21 20.66
N ASN A 547 -2.62 32.64 21.68
CA ASN A 547 -1.51 31.87 22.26
C ASN A 547 -1.99 30.58 22.95
N LYS A 548 -3.12 30.60 23.67
CA LYS A 548 -3.75 29.39 24.23
C LYS A 548 -4.24 28.43 23.16
N LEU A 549 -4.80 28.94 22.05
CA LEU A 549 -5.23 28.12 20.92
C LEU A 549 -4.04 27.44 20.22
N ASN A 550 -2.93 28.14 20.04
CA ASN A 550 -1.71 27.57 19.47
C ASN A 550 -1.06 26.51 20.39
N MET A 551 -1.09 26.67 21.70
CA MET A 551 -0.61 25.64 22.64
C MET A 551 -1.48 24.37 22.58
N LEU A 552 -2.80 24.50 22.50
CA LEU A 552 -3.73 23.36 22.35
C LEU A 552 -3.57 22.61 21.02
N ILE A 553 -3.20 23.30 19.95
CA ILE A 553 -2.92 22.68 18.64
C ILE A 553 -1.59 21.90 18.70
N HIS A 554 -0.57 22.41 19.41
CA HIS A 554 0.72 21.73 19.56
C HIS A 554 0.69 20.53 20.53
N GLU A 555 -0.24 20.47 21.48
CA GLU A 555 -0.42 19.33 22.39
C GLU A 555 -1.22 18.16 21.78
N ASN A 556 -1.92 18.38 20.66
CA ASN A 556 -2.76 17.37 20.01
C ASN A 556 -2.30 16.98 18.59
N MET A 557 -1.10 17.38 18.16
CA MET A 557 -0.38 16.87 17.00
C MET A 557 0.82 16.02 17.41
#